data_118db57aa8fc2c991c697cf1a47df3ec
#
_entry.id   118db57aa8fc2c991c697cf1a47df3ec
#
_cell.length_a   1.000
_cell.length_b   1.000
_cell.length_c   1.000
_cell.angle_alpha   90.00
_cell.angle_beta   90.00
_cell.angle_gamma   90.00
#
_symmetry.space_group_name_H-M   'P 1'
#
loop_
_entity.id
_entity.type
_entity.pdbx_description
1 polymer ?
#
loop_
_entity_poly.entity_id
_entity_poly.type
_entity_poly.pdbx_seq_one_letter_code
_entity_poly.pdbx_strand_id
1 'polypeptide(L)'
;IDSDKGVYVIINGMIFYNSFNYFIIRRYDDFNESVDFEVKEDIIDFGKYKIFFNKNCDKPGLLKLNSGDKIKIRFRKNGDKICINGKIKKLKDFLIDKKIDRFERDLLPVIEYNGEIVMVSNLYKRKIKDNGKITIQIKEK
;
A
#
# COMPACT_ATOMS: atom_id res chain seq x y z
N ILE A 1 -13.22 -15.66 -17.05
CA ILE A 1 -12.38 -14.69 -16.34
C ILE A 1 -13.07 -13.36 -16.35
N ASP A 2 -13.16 -12.76 -15.20
CA ASP A 2 -13.73 -11.42 -15.10
C ASP A 2 -12.82 -10.40 -15.76
N SER A 3 -13.40 -9.44 -16.43
CA SER A 3 -12.67 -8.42 -17.16
C SER A 3 -11.71 -7.62 -16.28
N ASP A 4 -12.05 -7.42 -15.01
CA ASP A 4 -11.23 -6.68 -14.07
C ASP A 4 -10.12 -7.52 -13.45
N LYS A 5 -10.15 -8.83 -13.62
CA LYS A 5 -9.17 -9.73 -13.02
C LYS A 5 -7.97 -9.99 -13.90
N GLY A 6 -8.16 -9.95 -15.21
CA GLY A 6 -7.11 -10.30 -16.13
C GLY A 6 -6.60 -11.72 -15.91
N VAL A 7 -5.67 -12.12 -16.73
CA VAL A 7 -4.95 -13.38 -16.60
C VAL A 7 -3.48 -13.05 -16.62
N TYR A 8 -2.68 -13.70 -15.77
CA TYR A 8 -1.26 -13.51 -15.89
C TYR A 8 -0.53 -14.85 -15.89
N VAL A 9 0.60 -14.84 -16.59
CA VAL A 9 1.48 -15.98 -16.74
C VAL A 9 2.87 -15.56 -16.28
N ILE A 10 3.58 -16.45 -15.60
CA ILE A 10 4.94 -16.17 -15.14
C ILE A 10 5.90 -16.92 -16.04
N ILE A 11 6.78 -16.18 -16.71
CA ILE A 11 7.82 -16.74 -17.59
C ILE A 11 9.14 -16.07 -17.25
N ASN A 12 10.16 -16.84 -16.90
CA ASN A 12 11.48 -16.33 -16.56
C ASN A 12 11.47 -15.22 -15.50
N GLY A 13 10.60 -15.35 -14.49
CA GLY A 13 10.50 -14.36 -13.42
C GLY A 13 9.76 -13.08 -13.79
N MET A 14 9.18 -13.03 -14.99
CA MET A 14 8.38 -11.91 -15.44
C MET A 14 6.90 -12.27 -15.42
N ILE A 15 6.07 -11.34 -15.01
CA ILE A 15 4.63 -11.51 -15.03
C ILE A 15 4.05 -10.80 -16.25
N PHE A 16 3.35 -11.55 -17.09
CA PHE A 16 2.63 -11.03 -18.24
C PHE A 16 1.17 -10.94 -17.84
N TYR A 17 0.65 -9.73 -17.81
CA TYR A 17 -0.66 -9.45 -17.24
C TYR A 17 -1.49 -8.65 -18.21
N ASN A 18 -2.69 -9.17 -18.51
CA ASN A 18 -3.65 -8.49 -19.37
C ASN A 18 -4.67 -7.79 -18.49
N SER A 19 -4.66 -6.47 -18.50
CA SER A 19 -5.55 -5.66 -17.69
C SER A 19 -6.35 -4.72 -18.58
N PHE A 20 -7.66 -4.79 -18.51
CA PHE A 20 -8.59 -3.96 -19.27
C PHE A 20 -8.19 -3.84 -20.76
N ASN A 21 -7.57 -2.73 -21.13
CA ASN A 21 -7.27 -2.40 -22.52
C ASN A 21 -5.78 -2.47 -22.86
N TYR A 22 -4.94 -2.97 -21.97
CA TYR A 22 -3.50 -3.02 -22.23
C TYR A 22 -2.85 -4.23 -21.57
N PHE A 23 -1.68 -4.55 -22.08
CA PHE A 23 -0.88 -5.67 -21.63
C PHE A 23 0.27 -5.16 -20.78
N ILE A 24 0.43 -5.70 -19.59
CA ILE A 24 1.43 -5.24 -18.63
C ILE A 24 2.42 -6.36 -18.35
N ILE A 25 3.70 -6.01 -18.28
CA ILE A 25 4.78 -6.93 -17.94
C ILE A 25 5.47 -6.41 -16.69
N ARG A 26 5.61 -7.27 -15.68
CA ARG A 26 6.27 -6.94 -14.43
C ARG A 26 7.17 -8.07 -13.99
N ARG A 27 8.21 -7.74 -13.23
CA ARG A 27 9.04 -8.75 -12.58
C ARG A 27 8.26 -9.37 -11.43
N TYR A 28 8.44 -10.68 -11.26
CA TYR A 28 7.81 -11.40 -10.16
C TYR A 28 8.19 -10.81 -8.80
N ASP A 29 9.46 -10.43 -8.65
CA ASP A 29 10.00 -9.90 -7.40
C ASP A 29 9.34 -8.59 -6.96
N ASP A 30 8.74 -7.84 -7.88
CA ASP A 30 8.04 -6.60 -7.55
C ASP A 30 6.88 -6.82 -6.57
N PHE A 31 6.39 -8.06 -6.47
CA PHE A 31 5.24 -8.39 -5.60
C PHE A 31 5.64 -8.98 -4.25
N ASN A 32 6.92 -9.25 -4.04
CA ASN A 32 7.41 -9.89 -2.83
C ASN A 32 8.25 -8.95 -1.94
N GLU A 33 8.34 -7.69 -2.32
CA GLU A 33 9.13 -6.74 -1.57
C GLU A 33 8.48 -6.42 -0.22
N SER A 34 9.30 -6.33 0.81
CA SER A 34 8.88 -5.98 2.16
C SER A 34 10.02 -5.27 2.86
N VAL A 35 9.70 -4.18 3.54
CA VAL A 35 10.69 -3.35 4.25
C VAL A 35 10.23 -3.12 5.68
N ASP A 36 11.10 -3.44 6.64
CA ASP A 36 10.90 -3.04 8.03
C ASP A 36 11.58 -1.68 8.23
N PHE A 37 10.86 -0.72 8.76
CA PHE A 37 11.33 0.64 8.89
C PHE A 37 11.06 1.20 10.28
N GLU A 38 12.09 1.79 10.87
CA GLU A 38 11.94 2.57 12.09
C GLU A 38 11.65 4.01 11.71
N VAL A 39 10.50 4.52 12.14
CA VAL A 39 9.99 5.82 11.68
C VAL A 39 10.95 6.94 12.04
N LYS A 40 11.34 7.70 11.05
CA LYS A 40 12.17 8.91 11.14
C LYS A 40 11.91 9.73 9.89
N GLU A 41 12.35 10.96 9.88
CA GLU A 41 12.28 11.79 8.68
C GLU A 41 13.14 11.17 7.59
N ASP A 42 12.53 10.81 6.47
CA ASP A 42 13.21 10.10 5.38
C ASP A 42 12.29 10.05 4.15
N ILE A 43 12.86 9.57 3.04
CA ILE A 43 12.13 9.26 1.82
C ILE A 43 12.51 7.84 1.42
N ILE A 44 11.52 6.98 1.22
CA ILE A 44 11.74 5.58 0.87
C ILE A 44 11.14 5.31 -0.50
N ASP A 45 11.92 4.68 -1.36
CA ASP A 45 11.41 4.13 -2.63
C ASP A 45 10.84 2.75 -2.38
N PHE A 46 9.59 2.52 -2.78
CA PHE A 46 8.95 1.23 -2.67
C PHE A 46 8.14 0.93 -3.92
N GLY A 47 8.64 -0.01 -4.74
CA GLY A 47 8.04 -0.30 -6.03
C GLY A 47 8.03 0.97 -6.91
N LYS A 48 6.87 1.31 -7.44
CA LYS A 48 6.72 2.53 -8.24
C LYS A 48 6.33 3.76 -7.43
N TYR A 49 6.36 3.66 -6.12
CA TYR A 49 5.95 4.73 -5.22
C TYR A 49 7.11 5.28 -4.43
N LYS A 50 6.96 6.53 -3.98
CA LYS A 50 7.82 7.14 -2.98
C LYS A 50 7.02 7.39 -1.73
N ILE A 51 7.58 7.04 -0.58
CA ILE A 51 6.95 7.22 0.72
C ILE A 51 7.73 8.29 1.47
N PHE A 52 7.06 9.38 1.80
CA PHE A 52 7.66 10.54 2.45
C PHE A 52 7.30 10.55 3.92
N PHE A 53 8.32 10.58 4.77
CA PHE A 53 8.17 10.70 6.21
C PHE A 53 8.65 12.11 6.60
N ASN A 54 7.73 13.00 6.92
CA ASN A 54 8.02 14.40 7.15
C ASN A 54 7.64 14.83 8.56
N LYS A 55 8.51 15.65 9.18
CA LYS A 55 8.22 16.28 10.47
C LYS A 55 7.35 17.52 10.27
N ASN A 56 6.53 17.80 11.30
CA ASN A 56 5.80 19.07 11.40
C ASN A 56 4.91 19.41 10.21
N CYS A 57 4.31 18.40 9.61
CA CYS A 57 3.33 18.61 8.55
C CYS A 57 1.93 18.67 9.18
N ASP A 58 1.25 19.81 9.06
CA ASP A 58 -0.06 20.03 9.65
C ASP A 58 -1.22 19.71 8.72
N LYS A 59 -0.97 19.05 7.60
CA LYS A 59 -2.04 18.69 6.67
C LYS A 59 -3.03 17.74 7.34
N PRO A 60 -4.34 18.02 7.29
CA PRO A 60 -5.33 17.10 7.87
C PRO A 60 -5.43 15.81 7.08
N GLY A 61 -5.85 14.74 7.75
CA GLY A 61 -6.08 13.45 7.11
C GLY A 61 -4.83 12.61 6.86
N LEU A 62 -3.68 13.06 7.30
CA LEU A 62 -2.44 12.25 7.17
C LEU A 62 -2.26 11.32 8.35
N LEU A 63 -1.68 10.16 8.09
CA LEU A 63 -1.27 9.26 9.15
C LEU A 63 -0.09 9.87 9.91
N LYS A 64 -0.18 9.90 11.23
CA LYS A 64 0.85 10.46 12.09
C LYS A 64 1.41 9.37 13.02
N LEU A 65 2.73 9.29 13.06
CA LEU A 65 3.45 8.39 13.94
C LEU A 65 4.56 9.16 14.66
N ASN A 66 5.21 8.51 15.60
CA ASN A 66 6.34 9.08 16.32
C ASN A 66 7.65 8.50 15.80
N SER A 67 8.72 9.29 15.91
CA SER A 67 10.06 8.80 15.66
C SER A 67 10.33 7.57 16.55
N GLY A 68 10.89 6.52 15.96
CA GLY A 68 11.17 5.28 16.67
C GLY A 68 10.07 4.23 16.58
N ASP A 69 8.87 4.58 16.13
CA ASP A 69 7.83 3.59 15.87
C ASP A 69 8.30 2.64 14.77
N LYS A 70 7.94 1.37 14.89
CA LYS A 70 8.35 0.37 13.91
C LYS A 70 7.17 0.02 13.03
N ILE A 71 7.37 0.09 11.73
CA ILE A 71 6.36 -0.24 10.73
C ILE A 71 6.91 -1.23 9.72
N LYS A 72 6.01 -1.87 9.01
CA LYS A 72 6.36 -2.71 7.87
C LYS A 72 5.69 -2.14 6.63
N ILE A 73 6.45 -2.00 5.57
CA ILE A 73 5.95 -1.56 4.26
C ILE A 73 6.01 -2.78 3.35
N ARG A 74 4.88 -3.14 2.75
CA ARG A 74 4.80 -4.33 1.91
C ARG A 74 3.70 -4.17 0.86
N PHE A 75 3.58 -5.16 -0.02
CA PHE A 75 2.43 -5.29 -0.89
C PHE A 75 1.30 -6.05 -0.18
N ARG A 76 0.09 -5.99 -0.71
CA ARG A 76 -1.03 -6.70 -0.12
C ARG A 76 -0.86 -8.21 -0.22
N LYS A 77 -1.49 -8.93 0.69
CA LYS A 77 -1.53 -10.38 0.72
C LYS A 77 -2.98 -10.84 0.74
N ASN A 78 -3.20 -12.09 0.30
CA ASN A 78 -4.53 -12.70 0.43
C ASN A 78 -4.93 -12.71 1.91
N GLY A 79 -6.18 -12.35 2.15
CA GLY A 79 -6.70 -12.33 3.50
C GLY A 79 -6.49 -11.03 4.26
N ASP A 80 -5.83 -10.04 3.67
CA ASP A 80 -5.66 -8.73 4.31
C ASP A 80 -7.02 -8.09 4.60
N LYS A 81 -7.12 -7.49 5.77
CA LYS A 81 -8.33 -6.83 6.26
C LYS A 81 -8.03 -5.44 6.76
N ILE A 82 -9.01 -4.56 6.60
CA ILE A 82 -8.93 -3.18 7.11
C ILE A 82 -10.17 -2.91 7.96
N CYS A 83 -10.11 -1.83 8.72
CA CYS A 83 -11.22 -1.43 9.58
C CYS A 83 -11.78 -0.09 9.09
N ILE A 84 -13.05 -0.06 8.72
CA ILE A 84 -13.74 1.15 8.26
C ILE A 84 -14.96 1.36 9.14
N ASN A 85 -15.02 2.52 9.78
CA ASN A 85 -16.14 2.88 10.66
C ASN A 85 -16.46 1.80 11.72
N GLY A 86 -15.38 1.21 12.29
CA GLY A 86 -15.52 0.16 13.29
C GLY A 86 -15.86 -1.22 12.75
N LYS A 87 -15.94 -1.37 11.43
CA LYS A 87 -16.25 -2.64 10.79
C LYS A 87 -15.06 -3.17 10.02
N ILE A 88 -14.86 -4.48 10.08
CA ILE A 88 -13.78 -5.14 9.35
C ILE A 88 -14.26 -5.43 7.93
N LYS A 89 -13.42 -5.06 6.96
CA LYS A 89 -13.66 -5.30 5.54
C LYS A 89 -12.42 -5.92 4.92
N LYS A 90 -12.60 -6.85 3.99
CA LYS A 90 -11.47 -7.38 3.22
C LYS A 90 -10.86 -6.28 2.38
N LEU A 91 -9.53 -6.17 2.40
CA LEU A 91 -8.83 -5.16 1.60
C LEU A 91 -9.13 -5.32 0.11
N LYS A 92 -9.18 -6.56 -0.37
CA LYS A 92 -9.53 -6.85 -1.76
C LYS A 92 -10.86 -6.21 -2.14
N ASP A 93 -11.89 -6.41 -1.33
CA ASP A 93 -13.23 -5.87 -1.61
C ASP A 93 -13.24 -4.35 -1.57
N PHE A 94 -12.51 -3.76 -0.63
CA PHE A 94 -12.35 -2.30 -0.55
C PHE A 94 -11.75 -1.74 -1.84
N LEU A 95 -10.70 -2.38 -2.35
CA LEU A 95 -10.01 -1.91 -3.55
C LEU A 95 -10.87 -2.11 -4.81
N ILE A 96 -11.65 -3.17 -4.86
CA ILE A 96 -12.61 -3.40 -5.95
C ILE A 96 -13.68 -2.30 -5.93
N ASP A 97 -14.21 -1.98 -4.76
CA ASP A 97 -15.21 -0.92 -4.62
C ASP A 97 -14.66 0.46 -5.04
N LYS A 98 -13.37 0.68 -4.84
CA LYS A 98 -12.68 1.89 -5.32
C LYS A 98 -12.34 1.84 -6.80
N LYS A 99 -12.70 0.76 -7.49
CA LYS A 99 -12.45 0.56 -8.91
C LYS A 99 -10.96 0.61 -9.27
N ILE A 100 -10.14 0.09 -8.39
CA ILE A 100 -8.71 -0.02 -8.65
C ILE A 100 -8.47 -1.28 -9.48
N ASP A 101 -7.77 -1.14 -10.60
CA ASP A 101 -7.41 -2.23 -11.47
C ASP A 101 -6.61 -3.29 -10.69
N ARG A 102 -6.84 -4.55 -10.99
CA ARG A 102 -6.17 -5.66 -10.34
C ARG A 102 -4.65 -5.50 -10.30
N PHE A 103 -4.07 -5.07 -11.42
CA PHE A 103 -2.64 -4.82 -11.50
C PHE A 103 -2.21 -3.76 -10.49
N GLU A 104 -2.92 -2.64 -10.41
CA GLU A 104 -2.62 -1.58 -9.45
C GLU A 104 -2.83 -2.03 -8.02
N ARG A 105 -3.85 -2.85 -7.77
CA ARG A 105 -4.12 -3.37 -6.41
C ARG A 105 -2.90 -4.10 -5.86
N ASP A 106 -2.23 -4.86 -6.70
CA ASP A 106 -1.08 -5.67 -6.28
C ASP A 106 0.19 -4.83 -6.06
N LEU A 107 0.23 -3.61 -6.56
CA LEU A 107 1.40 -2.72 -6.45
C LEU A 107 1.25 -1.61 -5.42
N LEU A 108 0.09 -1.47 -4.79
CA LEU A 108 -0.11 -0.43 -3.79
C LEU A 108 0.69 -0.74 -2.52
N PRO A 109 1.43 0.25 -1.99
CA PRO A 109 2.11 0.06 -0.71
C PRO A 109 1.10 -0.08 0.43
N VAL A 110 1.33 -1.07 1.27
CA VAL A 110 0.55 -1.32 2.49
C VAL A 110 1.47 -1.12 3.68
N ILE A 111 1.04 -0.33 4.64
CA ILE A 111 1.81 -0.08 5.85
C ILE A 111 1.12 -0.75 7.03
N GLU A 112 1.87 -1.61 7.72
CA GLU A 112 1.45 -2.27 8.96
C GLU A 112 2.10 -1.61 10.16
N TYR A 113 1.32 -1.42 11.19
CA TYR A 113 1.79 -0.96 12.49
C TYR A 113 1.15 -1.83 13.57
N ASN A 114 1.98 -2.45 14.42
CA ASN A 114 1.52 -3.40 15.44
C ASN A 114 0.67 -4.55 14.88
N GLY A 115 1.04 -5.06 13.71
CA GLY A 115 0.33 -6.17 13.07
C GLY A 115 -0.96 -5.80 12.37
N GLU A 116 -1.33 -4.53 12.35
CA GLU A 116 -2.54 -4.06 11.70
C GLU A 116 -2.22 -3.16 10.52
N ILE A 117 -3.04 -3.24 9.48
CA ILE A 117 -2.91 -2.34 8.34
C ILE A 117 -3.42 -0.96 8.74
N VAL A 118 -2.56 0.04 8.63
CA VAL A 118 -2.89 1.42 9.01
C VAL A 118 -2.93 2.36 7.82
N MET A 119 -2.37 1.96 6.69
CA MET A 119 -2.37 2.76 5.48
C MET A 119 -2.28 1.87 4.25
N VAL A 120 -3.05 2.18 3.23
CA VAL A 120 -2.96 1.54 1.91
C VAL A 120 -2.86 2.66 0.89
N SER A 121 -1.66 2.92 0.40
CA SER A 121 -1.35 4.06 -0.46
C SER A 121 -2.06 5.33 0.08
N ASN A 122 -2.73 6.09 -0.77
CA ASN A 122 -3.52 7.25 -0.34
C ASN A 122 -5.01 6.94 -0.24
N LEU A 123 -5.40 5.67 -0.33
CA LEU A 123 -6.80 5.26 -0.37
C LEU A 123 -7.38 4.97 1.00
N TYR A 124 -6.58 4.50 1.91
CA TYR A 124 -7.01 4.13 3.26
C TYR A 124 -5.98 4.60 4.27
N LYS A 125 -6.46 5.25 5.32
CA LYS A 125 -5.63 5.70 6.45
C LYS A 125 -6.41 5.50 7.73
N ARG A 126 -5.75 4.88 8.70
CA ARG A 126 -6.34 4.68 10.01
C ARG A 126 -5.73 5.70 10.98
N LYS A 127 -6.58 6.39 11.73
CA LYS A 127 -6.12 7.31 12.74
C LYS A 127 -5.61 6.51 13.95
N ILE A 128 -4.33 6.65 14.27
CA ILE A 128 -3.70 5.89 15.36
C ILE A 128 -3.37 6.80 16.53
N LYS A 129 -2.74 7.94 16.25
CA LYS A 129 -2.27 8.87 17.27
C LYS A 129 -2.62 10.29 16.85
N ASP A 130 -3.06 11.09 17.84
CA ASP A 130 -3.41 12.48 17.59
C ASP A 130 -2.18 13.40 17.64
N ASN A 131 -1.14 13.00 18.34
CA ASN A 131 0.03 13.82 18.62
C ASN A 131 1.32 13.32 17.96
N GLY A 132 1.19 12.49 16.94
CA GLY A 132 2.36 12.05 16.19
C GLY A 132 3.08 13.22 15.53
N LYS A 133 4.40 13.16 15.49
CA LYS A 133 5.23 14.23 14.93
C LYS A 133 5.68 13.99 13.50
N ILE A 134 5.55 12.77 13.01
CA ILE A 134 5.96 12.40 11.66
C ILE A 134 4.74 11.98 10.86
N THR A 135 4.52 12.64 9.73
CA THR A 135 3.43 12.33 8.82
C THR A 135 3.94 11.48 7.66
N ILE A 136 3.06 10.64 7.13
CA ILE A 136 3.38 9.75 6.02
C ILE A 136 2.56 10.15 4.80
N GLN A 137 3.24 10.38 3.67
CA GLN A 137 2.61 10.61 2.37
C GLN A 137 3.17 9.62 1.37
N ILE A 138 2.32 9.10 0.51
CA ILE A 138 2.71 8.17 -0.53
C ILE A 138 2.36 8.79 -1.88
N LYS A 139 3.35 8.84 -2.78
CA LYS A 139 3.17 9.38 -4.12
C LYS A 139 3.76 8.43 -5.15
N GLU A 140 3.12 8.33 -6.29
CA GLU A 140 3.67 7.62 -7.43
C GLU A 140 4.86 8.40 -8.00
N LYS A 141 5.91 7.66 -8.39
CA LYS A 141 7.11 8.27 -8.98
C LYS A 141 6.82 8.91 -10.33
#